data_96fcf144d2aeba0b1d5ef72e721aa08e
#
_entry.id   96fcf144d2aeba0b1d5ef72e721aa08e
#
_cell.length_a   1.000
_cell.length_b   1.000
_cell.length_c   1.000
_cell.angle_alpha   90.00
_cell.angle_beta   90.00
_cell.angle_gamma   90.00
#
_symmetry.space_group_name_H-M   'P 1'
#
loop_
_entity.id
_entity.type
_entity.pdbx_description
1 polymer ?
#
loop_
_entity_poly.entity_id
_entity_poly.type
_entity_poly.pdbx_seq_one_letter_code
_entity_poly.pdbx_strand_id
1 'polypeptide(L)'
;MELRGPRSPIPKGRPVDQAQAEKVLNSVLDSGINLIDTSIDYGESEEFIGKYVSHRRDEYLLASKCGCNADTTSVEEGNAPRHIYTRENLIKGVELSLRRMNTDHLDLLQFHGSPPVELRDQAVQTLLDLKSDGKTRFIGVSDVLPTVTDFVEMGVFDAFQFPYSALDREHESLITQLANSGSGTLIRGGIARGEPGHGLADPNLWAAWDKARLDELLDGMDQFEFLLRFTISHPGLSTTIVGSLYPDHISRNIAAVSRGPLPESLCTEIKNRLENVD
;
A
#
# COMPACT_ATOMS: atom_id res chain seq x y z
N MET A 1 -1.11 -3.71 4.94
CA MET A 1 -2.18 -4.67 5.31
C MET A 1 -2.99 -4.07 6.45
N GLU A 2 -4.30 -3.93 6.29
CA GLU A 2 -5.18 -3.37 7.30
C GLU A 2 -5.84 -4.49 8.12
N LEU A 3 -5.11 -5.11 9.01
CA LEU A 3 -5.64 -6.07 9.96
C LEU A 3 -6.22 -5.32 11.18
N ARG A 4 -7.34 -4.64 10.98
CA ARG A 4 -8.00 -3.87 12.03
C ARG A 4 -8.66 -4.83 13.00
N GLY A 5 -8.13 -4.92 14.20
CA GLY A 5 -8.71 -5.71 15.28
C GLY A 5 -10.02 -5.12 15.83
N PRO A 6 -10.67 -5.82 16.77
CA PRO A 6 -11.97 -5.41 17.35
C PRO A 6 -11.92 -4.09 18.11
N ARG A 7 -10.72 -3.64 18.53
CA ARG A 7 -10.53 -2.34 19.21
C ARG A 7 -10.40 -1.16 18.24
N SER A 8 -10.45 -1.42 16.93
CA SER A 8 -10.35 -0.34 15.93
C SER A 8 -11.66 0.44 15.84
N PRO A 9 -11.66 1.74 16.11
CA PRO A 9 -12.87 2.57 16.09
C PRO A 9 -13.34 2.94 14.70
N ILE A 10 -12.56 2.65 13.66
CA ILE A 10 -12.94 3.00 12.29
C ILE A 10 -13.84 1.90 11.73
N PRO A 11 -15.12 2.20 11.38
CA PRO A 11 -16.02 1.22 10.80
C PRO A 11 -15.64 0.80 9.37
N LYS A 12 -14.58 1.36 8.81
CA LYS A 12 -14.05 1.01 7.49
C LYS A 12 -13.11 -0.18 7.60
N GLY A 13 -13.58 -1.32 7.21
CA GLY A 13 -12.87 -2.58 7.24
C GLY A 13 -13.63 -3.61 8.08
N ARG A 14 -13.46 -4.88 7.76
CA ARG A 14 -14.02 -5.96 8.57
C ARG A 14 -13.14 -6.16 9.78
N PRO A 15 -13.66 -6.16 10.99
CA PRO A 15 -12.87 -6.48 12.17
C PRO A 15 -12.30 -7.89 12.01
N VAL A 16 -11.04 -8.05 12.34
CA VAL A 16 -10.32 -9.33 12.30
C VAL A 16 -10.10 -9.77 13.73
N ASP A 17 -10.50 -10.97 14.06
CA ASP A 17 -10.10 -11.56 15.33
C ASP A 17 -8.63 -12.00 15.33
N GLN A 18 -8.10 -12.28 16.51
CA GLN A 18 -6.68 -12.63 16.67
C GLN A 18 -6.29 -13.91 15.92
N ALA A 19 -7.15 -14.93 15.90
CA ALA A 19 -6.87 -16.20 15.24
C ALA A 19 -6.84 -16.05 13.72
N GLN A 20 -7.72 -15.22 13.17
CA GLN A 20 -7.73 -14.91 11.75
C GLN A 20 -6.50 -14.07 11.35
N ALA A 21 -6.10 -13.08 12.17
CA ALA A 21 -4.91 -12.29 11.92
C ALA A 21 -3.64 -13.16 11.91
N GLU A 22 -3.49 -14.07 12.88
CA GLU A 22 -2.40 -15.05 12.92
C GLU A 22 -2.37 -15.92 11.66
N LYS A 23 -3.51 -16.48 11.29
CA LYS A 23 -3.63 -17.35 10.11
C LYS A 23 -3.26 -16.61 8.82
N VAL A 24 -3.75 -15.38 8.64
CA VAL A 24 -3.46 -14.55 7.45
C VAL A 24 -1.98 -14.20 7.38
N LEU A 25 -1.38 -13.70 8.47
CA LEU A 25 0.03 -13.28 8.49
C LEU A 25 0.97 -14.45 8.18
N ASN A 26 0.75 -15.61 8.80
CA ASN A 26 1.56 -16.78 8.50
C ASN A 26 1.33 -17.28 7.07
N SER A 27 0.09 -17.33 6.59
CA SER A 27 -0.21 -17.72 5.21
C SER A 27 0.48 -16.81 4.18
N VAL A 28 0.60 -15.50 4.44
CA VAL A 28 1.34 -14.56 3.58
C VAL A 28 2.80 -14.99 3.45
N LEU A 29 3.49 -15.21 4.57
CA LEU A 29 4.92 -15.57 4.55
C LEU A 29 5.14 -16.99 4.01
N ASP A 30 4.32 -17.95 4.41
CA ASP A 30 4.39 -19.36 3.93
C ASP A 30 4.18 -19.47 2.42
N SER A 31 3.51 -18.49 1.85
CA SER A 31 3.27 -18.40 0.40
C SER A 31 4.40 -17.70 -0.37
N GLY A 32 5.47 -17.28 0.30
CA GLY A 32 6.62 -16.61 -0.31
C GLY A 32 6.44 -15.11 -0.55
N ILE A 33 5.35 -14.51 -0.06
CA ILE A 33 5.20 -13.04 -0.06
C ILE A 33 6.14 -12.47 1.00
N ASN A 34 7.02 -11.58 0.60
CA ASN A 34 8.11 -11.07 1.43
C ASN A 34 8.04 -9.55 1.70
N LEU A 35 6.89 -8.91 1.51
CA LEU A 35 6.66 -7.51 1.87
C LEU A 35 5.37 -7.38 2.65
N ILE A 36 5.47 -6.85 3.87
CA ILE A 36 4.32 -6.48 4.70
C ILE A 36 4.29 -4.94 4.79
N ASP A 37 3.21 -4.33 4.28
CA ASP A 37 2.94 -2.90 4.40
C ASP A 37 1.79 -2.66 5.39
N THR A 38 2.04 -1.85 6.40
CA THR A 38 1.09 -1.49 7.45
C THR A 38 1.11 0.01 7.75
N SER A 39 0.47 0.43 8.82
CA SER A 39 0.49 1.80 9.34
C SER A 39 0.07 1.83 10.79
N ILE A 40 0.57 2.80 11.54
CA ILE A 40 0.22 3.05 12.94
C ILE A 40 -1.29 3.28 13.15
N ASP A 41 -2.01 3.80 12.14
CA ASP A 41 -3.45 4.07 12.20
C ASP A 41 -4.32 2.91 11.67
N TYR A 42 -3.72 1.76 11.35
CA TYR A 42 -4.46 0.56 10.93
C TYR A 42 -4.92 -0.30 12.10
N GLY A 43 -5.42 0.33 13.17
CA GLY A 43 -5.93 -0.36 14.35
C GLY A 43 -4.88 -1.21 15.03
N GLU A 44 -5.14 -2.50 15.19
CA GLU A 44 -4.24 -3.46 15.85
C GLU A 44 -3.25 -4.14 14.90
N SER A 45 -3.16 -3.69 13.65
CA SER A 45 -2.35 -4.34 12.62
C SER A 45 -0.88 -4.48 13.01
N GLU A 46 -0.26 -3.42 13.55
CA GLU A 46 1.13 -3.47 14.01
C GLU A 46 1.33 -4.42 15.21
N GLU A 47 0.37 -4.47 16.14
CA GLU A 47 0.41 -5.38 17.28
C GLU A 47 0.29 -6.84 16.84
N PHE A 48 -0.53 -7.14 15.84
CA PHE A 48 -0.66 -8.49 15.27
C PHE A 48 0.63 -8.92 14.55
N ILE A 49 1.26 -8.03 13.81
CA ILE A 49 2.57 -8.30 13.17
C ILE A 49 3.59 -8.65 14.27
N GLY A 50 3.71 -7.81 15.31
CA GLY A 50 4.63 -8.06 16.43
C GLY A 50 4.35 -9.36 17.16
N LYS A 51 3.09 -9.72 17.35
CA LYS A 51 2.69 -10.92 18.08
C LYS A 51 2.91 -12.20 17.29
N TYR A 52 2.58 -12.21 15.99
CA TYR A 52 2.45 -13.46 15.25
C TYR A 52 3.59 -13.75 14.28
N VAL A 53 4.33 -12.74 13.83
CA VAL A 53 5.39 -12.93 12.83
C VAL A 53 6.71 -12.22 13.14
N SER A 54 6.86 -11.54 14.27
CA SER A 54 8.15 -10.91 14.63
C SER A 54 9.30 -11.91 14.76
N HIS A 55 9.02 -13.16 15.13
CA HIS A 55 10.02 -14.23 15.18
C HIS A 55 10.50 -14.70 13.79
N ARG A 56 9.85 -14.25 12.72
CA ARG A 56 10.16 -14.50 11.31
C ARG A 56 10.69 -13.22 10.61
N ARG A 57 11.23 -12.26 11.41
CA ARG A 57 11.58 -10.91 10.92
C ARG A 57 12.49 -10.90 9.68
N ASP A 58 13.38 -11.87 9.57
CA ASP A 58 14.34 -12.00 8.47
C ASP A 58 13.72 -12.52 7.16
N GLU A 59 12.47 -12.97 7.20
CA GLU A 59 11.78 -13.52 6.02
C GLU A 59 11.06 -12.43 5.19
N TYR A 60 10.92 -11.20 5.70
CA TYR A 60 10.13 -10.17 5.04
C TYR A 60 10.69 -8.76 5.21
N LEU A 61 10.40 -7.92 4.23
CA LEU A 61 10.55 -6.48 4.31
C LEU A 61 9.35 -5.89 5.03
N LEU A 62 9.59 -5.03 6.01
CA LEU A 62 8.55 -4.41 6.82
C LEU A 62 8.44 -2.92 6.49
N ALA A 63 7.31 -2.54 5.90
CA ALA A 63 6.97 -1.16 5.62
C ALA A 63 5.89 -0.66 6.58
N SER A 64 6.07 0.53 7.15
CA SER A 64 5.04 1.24 7.91
C SER A 64 4.99 2.72 7.52
N LYS A 65 4.08 3.47 8.14
CA LYS A 65 3.81 4.85 7.77
C LYS A 65 3.86 5.76 9.00
N CYS A 66 4.37 6.97 8.79
CA CYS A 66 4.42 8.03 9.81
C CYS A 66 3.60 9.25 9.38
N GLY A 67 3.44 10.19 10.31
CA GLY A 67 2.60 11.37 10.11
C GLY A 67 1.19 11.21 10.67
N CYS A 68 0.72 10.01 10.98
CA CYS A 68 -0.51 9.82 11.74
C CYS A 68 -0.32 10.28 13.19
N ASN A 69 -1.41 10.72 13.81
CA ASN A 69 -1.37 11.16 15.22
C ASN A 69 -1.03 9.99 16.14
N ALA A 70 0.13 10.06 16.79
CA ALA A 70 0.62 8.99 17.67
C ALA A 70 -0.07 8.93 19.05
N ASP A 71 -0.83 9.97 19.43
CA ASP A 71 -1.57 10.04 20.69
C ASP A 71 -2.96 9.45 20.60
N THR A 72 -3.56 9.47 19.41
CA THR A 72 -4.88 8.94 19.17
C THR A 72 -4.79 7.70 18.29
N THR A 73 -4.76 6.53 18.91
CA THR A 73 -4.99 5.26 18.21
C THR A 73 -6.45 5.05 17.86
N SER A 74 -7.31 6.00 18.21
CA SER A 74 -8.75 6.00 17.99
C SER A 74 -9.21 7.32 17.39
N VAL A 75 -9.96 7.26 16.31
CA VAL A 75 -10.64 8.40 15.67
C VAL A 75 -11.87 8.84 16.50
N GLU A 76 -12.02 8.38 17.75
CA GLU A 76 -13.22 8.60 18.56
C GLU A 76 -13.39 10.02 19.10
N GLU A 77 -12.36 10.83 19.09
CA GLU A 77 -12.49 12.21 19.57
C GLU A 77 -12.46 13.18 18.40
N GLY A 78 -13.60 13.41 17.84
CA GLY A 78 -13.96 14.14 16.62
C GLY A 78 -13.34 15.51 16.32
N ASN A 79 -12.24 15.92 16.95
CA ASN A 79 -11.52 17.17 16.71
C ASN A 79 -9.98 17.03 16.66
N ALA A 80 -9.40 15.87 16.91
CA ALA A 80 -7.95 15.73 16.80
C ALA A 80 -7.53 15.57 15.33
N PRO A 81 -6.50 16.28 14.85
CA PRO A 81 -6.01 16.13 13.49
C PRO A 81 -5.54 14.68 13.28
N ARG A 82 -5.96 14.08 12.18
CA ARG A 82 -5.56 12.68 11.84
C ARG A 82 -4.07 12.58 11.55
N HIS A 83 -3.49 13.61 10.95
CA HIS A 83 -2.08 13.65 10.58
C HIS A 83 -1.38 14.85 11.23
N ILE A 84 -0.22 14.57 11.83
CA ILE A 84 0.65 15.55 12.51
C ILE A 84 2.08 15.29 12.07
N TYR A 85 2.70 16.24 11.37
CA TYR A 85 4.04 16.10 10.78
C TYR A 85 5.13 16.83 11.56
N THR A 86 4.87 17.19 12.84
CA THR A 86 5.92 17.72 13.70
C THR A 86 6.96 16.64 14.00
N ARG A 87 8.22 17.08 14.17
CA ARG A 87 9.33 16.18 14.52
C ARG A 87 8.99 15.26 15.70
N GLU A 88 8.40 15.83 16.75
CA GLU A 88 8.04 15.10 17.96
C GLU A 88 7.05 13.96 17.65
N ASN A 89 5.97 14.23 16.92
CA ASN A 89 4.97 13.22 16.58
C ASN A 89 5.54 12.16 15.64
N LEU A 90 6.38 12.54 14.66
CA LEU A 90 7.00 11.58 13.75
C LEU A 90 7.89 10.59 14.53
N ILE A 91 8.78 11.06 15.40
CA ILE A 91 9.65 10.22 16.22
C ILE A 91 8.82 9.33 17.15
N LYS A 92 7.85 9.92 17.87
CA LYS A 92 6.96 9.18 18.77
C LYS A 92 6.20 8.07 18.05
N GLY A 93 5.66 8.36 16.86
CA GLY A 93 4.95 7.39 16.03
C GLY A 93 5.83 6.22 15.62
N VAL A 94 7.05 6.49 15.15
CA VAL A 94 8.00 5.45 14.76
C VAL A 94 8.40 4.58 15.94
N GLU A 95 8.74 5.18 17.07
CA GLU A 95 9.07 4.43 18.29
C GLU A 95 7.89 3.56 18.80
N LEU A 96 6.66 4.03 18.64
CA LEU A 96 5.47 3.25 18.95
C LEU A 96 5.31 2.08 17.98
N SER A 97 5.48 2.31 16.68
CA SER A 97 5.41 1.27 15.64
C SER A 97 6.45 0.17 15.89
N LEU A 98 7.71 0.53 16.17
CA LEU A 98 8.78 -0.42 16.46
C LEU A 98 8.44 -1.29 17.69
N ARG A 99 7.94 -0.68 18.76
CA ARG A 99 7.53 -1.42 19.97
C ARG A 99 6.36 -2.36 19.68
N ARG A 100 5.32 -1.92 18.96
CA ARG A 100 4.16 -2.76 18.63
C ARG A 100 4.53 -3.95 17.75
N MET A 101 5.40 -3.73 16.78
CA MET A 101 5.84 -4.77 15.85
C MET A 101 6.99 -5.63 16.40
N ASN A 102 7.48 -5.33 17.62
CA ASN A 102 8.57 -6.04 18.28
C ASN A 102 9.81 -6.18 17.37
N THR A 103 10.29 -5.05 16.85
CA THR A 103 11.45 -4.95 15.96
C THR A 103 12.25 -3.70 16.29
N ASP A 104 13.53 -3.68 15.95
CA ASP A 104 14.43 -2.55 16.15
C ASP A 104 14.47 -1.60 14.93
N HIS A 105 14.02 -2.06 13.76
CA HIS A 105 13.99 -1.25 12.53
C HIS A 105 12.85 -1.60 11.60
N LEU A 106 12.51 -0.64 10.72
CA LEU A 106 11.69 -0.83 9.54
C LEU A 106 12.60 -0.99 8.32
N ASP A 107 12.13 -1.69 7.29
CA ASP A 107 12.80 -1.64 6.00
C ASP A 107 12.40 -0.38 5.23
N LEU A 108 11.14 0.02 5.28
CA LEU A 108 10.66 1.24 4.64
C LEU A 108 9.74 2.03 5.56
N LEU A 109 10.08 3.29 5.80
CA LEU A 109 9.23 4.27 6.49
C LEU A 109 8.68 5.28 5.50
N GLN A 110 7.36 5.41 5.41
CA GLN A 110 6.72 6.28 4.44
C GLN A 110 5.94 7.41 5.14
N PHE A 111 5.92 8.60 4.57
CA PHE A 111 4.87 9.55 4.92
C PHE A 111 3.50 8.98 4.55
N HIS A 112 2.53 9.08 5.44
CA HIS A 112 1.13 8.73 5.19
C HIS A 112 0.35 9.96 4.73
N GLY A 113 0.42 10.28 3.47
CA GLY A 113 0.11 11.58 2.91
C GLY A 113 1.30 12.54 3.02
N SER A 114 1.19 13.67 2.37
CA SER A 114 2.25 14.68 2.33
C SER A 114 2.17 15.64 3.51
N PRO A 115 3.29 15.97 4.17
CA PRO A 115 3.33 17.06 5.12
C PRO A 115 2.97 18.40 4.47
N PRO A 116 2.28 19.29 5.19
CA PRO A 116 2.01 20.65 4.73
C PRO A 116 3.32 21.40 4.45
N VAL A 117 3.28 22.35 3.52
CA VAL A 117 4.48 23.05 3.00
C VAL A 117 5.34 23.64 4.11
N GLU A 118 4.71 24.23 5.12
CA GLU A 118 5.38 24.87 6.26
C GLU A 118 6.12 23.91 7.20
N LEU A 119 5.78 22.60 7.18
CA LEU A 119 6.43 21.57 7.99
C LEU A 119 7.29 20.63 7.14
N ARG A 120 7.27 20.77 5.82
CA ARG A 120 7.85 19.80 4.89
C ARG A 120 9.34 19.56 5.12
N ASP A 121 10.14 20.63 5.16
CA ASP A 121 11.59 20.53 5.34
C ASP A 121 11.95 19.87 6.68
N GLN A 122 11.27 20.25 7.76
CA GLN A 122 11.48 19.63 9.07
C GLN A 122 11.08 18.16 9.07
N ALA A 123 9.96 17.82 8.44
CA ALA A 123 9.49 16.45 8.38
C ALA A 123 10.43 15.56 7.56
N VAL A 124 10.90 16.04 6.39
CA VAL A 124 11.88 15.34 5.56
C VAL A 124 13.19 15.13 6.32
N GLN A 125 13.72 16.18 6.97
CA GLN A 125 14.92 16.06 7.79
C GLN A 125 14.74 15.04 8.91
N THR A 126 13.55 14.97 9.51
CA THR A 126 13.25 13.97 10.55
C THR A 126 13.33 12.55 10.02
N LEU A 127 12.83 12.27 8.82
CA LEU A 127 12.96 10.94 8.21
C LEU A 127 14.42 10.60 7.89
N LEU A 128 15.20 11.56 7.41
CA LEU A 128 16.63 11.38 7.15
C LEU A 128 17.40 11.08 8.45
N ASP A 129 17.08 11.76 9.55
CA ASP A 129 17.65 11.50 10.87
C ASP A 129 17.28 10.07 11.35
N LEU A 130 16.01 9.67 11.24
CA LEU A 130 15.55 8.32 11.59
C LEU A 130 16.24 7.23 10.75
N LYS A 131 16.52 7.51 9.47
CA LYS A 131 17.30 6.62 8.59
C LYS A 131 18.76 6.56 9.06
N SER A 132 19.37 7.68 9.40
CA SER A 132 20.74 7.74 9.93
C SER A 132 20.90 7.03 11.26
N ASP A 133 19.87 7.10 12.12
CA ASP A 133 19.81 6.41 13.43
C ASP A 133 19.52 4.90 13.31
N GLY A 134 19.33 4.38 12.09
CA GLY A 134 19.07 2.96 11.83
C GLY A 134 17.63 2.51 12.18
N LYS A 135 16.71 3.45 12.41
CA LYS A 135 15.29 3.14 12.68
C LYS A 135 14.53 2.71 11.43
N THR A 136 15.03 3.08 10.28
CA THR A 136 14.54 2.60 8.97
C THR A 136 15.70 2.49 7.98
N ARG A 137 15.62 1.54 7.05
CA ARG A 137 16.63 1.38 5.99
C ARG A 137 16.39 2.33 4.81
N PHE A 138 15.10 2.48 4.46
CA PHE A 138 14.66 3.31 3.34
C PHE A 138 13.54 4.25 3.79
N ILE A 139 13.41 5.39 3.11
CA ILE A 139 12.34 6.35 3.32
C ILE A 139 11.48 6.51 2.05
N GLY A 140 10.20 6.78 2.23
CA GLY A 140 9.26 6.90 1.11
C GLY A 140 8.10 7.84 1.37
N VAL A 141 7.26 7.96 0.35
CA VAL A 141 6.01 8.75 0.40
C VAL A 141 4.85 7.92 -0.13
N SER A 142 3.77 7.84 0.66
CA SER A 142 2.51 7.24 0.23
C SER A 142 1.48 8.33 -0.01
N ASP A 143 1.43 8.84 -1.24
CA ASP A 143 0.50 9.90 -1.65
C ASP A 143 0.09 9.75 -3.13
N VAL A 144 -0.59 10.73 -3.68
CA VAL A 144 -1.09 10.76 -5.05
C VAL A 144 -0.66 12.04 -5.78
N LEU A 145 -0.81 12.05 -7.11
CA LEU A 145 -0.66 13.28 -7.90
C LEU A 145 -1.73 14.31 -7.52
N PRO A 146 -1.44 15.62 -7.61
CA PRO A 146 -0.12 16.17 -7.98
C PRO A 146 0.87 16.25 -6.82
N THR A 147 0.43 16.05 -5.59
CA THR A 147 1.20 16.33 -4.36
C THR A 147 2.50 15.53 -4.27
N VAL A 148 2.51 14.27 -4.73
CA VAL A 148 3.68 13.40 -4.69
C VAL A 148 4.84 13.92 -5.55
N THR A 149 4.56 14.75 -6.57
CA THR A 149 5.57 15.29 -7.50
C THR A 149 6.65 16.08 -6.78
N ASP A 150 6.28 16.91 -5.81
CA ASP A 150 7.23 17.73 -5.04
C ASP A 150 8.29 16.84 -4.34
N PHE A 151 7.88 15.66 -3.86
CA PHE A 151 8.78 14.72 -3.18
C PHE A 151 9.65 13.93 -4.15
N VAL A 152 9.16 13.65 -5.36
CA VAL A 152 9.97 13.06 -6.44
C VAL A 152 11.11 14.02 -6.82
N GLU A 153 10.82 15.32 -6.96
CA GLU A 153 11.79 16.34 -7.32
C GLU A 153 12.86 16.56 -6.25
N MET A 154 12.57 16.29 -4.98
CA MET A 154 13.57 16.36 -3.91
C MET A 154 14.72 15.36 -4.07
N GLY A 155 14.49 14.20 -4.72
CA GLY A 155 15.51 13.21 -5.00
C GLY A 155 16.12 12.51 -3.77
N VAL A 156 15.47 12.60 -2.59
CA VAL A 156 15.96 12.01 -1.33
C VAL A 156 15.18 10.77 -0.90
N PHE A 157 14.05 10.48 -1.56
CA PHE A 157 13.20 9.36 -1.24
C PHE A 157 13.54 8.12 -2.07
N ASP A 158 13.59 6.98 -1.39
CA ASP A 158 13.95 5.70 -1.99
C ASP A 158 12.75 5.03 -2.68
N ALA A 159 11.52 5.28 -2.22
CA ALA A 159 10.31 4.62 -2.73
C ALA A 159 9.04 5.48 -2.63
N PHE A 160 8.09 5.20 -3.53
CA PHE A 160 6.80 5.90 -3.60
C PHE A 160 5.65 4.91 -3.69
N GLN A 161 4.57 5.20 -2.94
CA GLN A 161 3.38 4.36 -2.91
C GLN A 161 2.15 5.15 -3.38
N PHE A 162 1.48 4.66 -4.42
CA PHE A 162 0.29 5.28 -5.00
C PHE A 162 -0.60 4.25 -5.70
N PRO A 163 -1.86 4.59 -6.05
CA PRO A 163 -2.74 3.68 -6.77
C PRO A 163 -2.32 3.52 -8.24
N TYR A 164 -2.49 2.30 -8.76
CA TYR A 164 -2.43 2.01 -10.18
C TYR A 164 -3.12 0.69 -10.49
N SER A 165 -3.93 0.68 -11.54
CA SER A 165 -4.56 -0.51 -12.12
C SER A 165 -4.99 -0.21 -13.55
N ALA A 166 -5.58 -1.18 -14.25
CA ALA A 166 -6.19 -0.91 -15.56
C ALA A 166 -7.24 0.22 -15.51
N LEU A 167 -8.00 0.28 -14.41
CA LEU A 167 -9.10 1.24 -14.23
C LEU A 167 -8.65 2.56 -13.57
N ASP A 168 -7.42 2.65 -13.09
CA ASP A 168 -6.87 3.85 -12.42
C ASP A 168 -5.44 4.04 -12.90
N ARG A 169 -5.24 4.77 -14.00
CA ARG A 169 -3.96 4.93 -14.70
C ARG A 169 -3.33 6.32 -14.53
N GLU A 170 -3.87 7.16 -13.66
CA GLU A 170 -3.37 8.53 -13.46
C GLU A 170 -1.85 8.58 -13.20
N HIS A 171 -1.33 7.57 -12.49
CA HIS A 171 0.08 7.49 -12.09
C HIS A 171 0.97 6.67 -13.04
N GLU A 172 0.47 6.25 -14.20
CA GLU A 172 1.23 5.36 -15.10
C GLU A 172 2.58 5.94 -15.54
N SER A 173 2.60 7.21 -15.96
CA SER A 173 3.83 7.90 -16.35
C SER A 173 4.80 8.08 -15.20
N LEU A 174 4.28 8.28 -13.98
CA LEU A 174 5.08 8.42 -12.78
C LEU A 174 5.83 7.12 -12.44
N ILE A 175 5.23 5.94 -12.66
CA ILE A 175 5.92 4.65 -12.48
C ILE A 175 7.17 4.59 -13.37
N THR A 176 7.02 4.97 -14.64
CA THR A 176 8.15 5.00 -15.60
C THR A 176 9.24 5.99 -15.16
N GLN A 177 8.84 7.20 -14.74
CA GLN A 177 9.77 8.22 -14.26
C GLN A 177 10.58 7.74 -13.06
N LEU A 178 9.92 7.15 -12.06
CA LEU A 178 10.55 6.65 -10.84
C LEU A 178 11.50 5.47 -11.12
N ALA A 179 11.09 4.53 -11.97
CA ALA A 179 11.95 3.44 -12.38
C ALA A 179 13.24 3.95 -13.06
N ASN A 180 13.13 4.96 -13.91
CA ASN A 180 14.30 5.58 -14.58
C ASN A 180 15.22 6.33 -13.62
N SER A 181 14.69 6.85 -12.51
CA SER A 181 15.49 7.49 -11.46
C SER A 181 16.06 6.52 -10.43
N GLY A 182 15.70 5.22 -10.51
CA GLY A 182 16.14 4.20 -9.57
C GLY A 182 15.33 4.16 -8.27
N SER A 183 14.21 4.88 -8.19
CA SER A 183 13.30 4.82 -7.04
C SER A 183 12.34 3.65 -7.14
N GLY A 184 12.03 3.02 -6.01
CA GLY A 184 11.06 1.93 -5.93
C GLY A 184 9.61 2.42 -6.02
N THR A 185 8.74 1.57 -6.59
CA THR A 185 7.29 1.81 -6.65
C THR A 185 6.53 0.72 -5.93
N LEU A 186 5.65 1.11 -4.99
CA LEU A 186 4.71 0.23 -4.31
C LEU A 186 3.30 0.58 -4.80
N ILE A 187 2.70 -0.30 -5.57
CA ILE A 187 1.36 -0.06 -6.08
C ILE A 187 0.31 -0.56 -5.11
N ARG A 188 -0.61 0.32 -4.73
CA ARG A 188 -1.84 -0.03 -4.02
C ARG A 188 -3.03 -0.01 -4.97
N GLY A 189 -4.08 -0.76 -4.65
CA GLY A 189 -5.29 -0.77 -5.49
C GLY A 189 -5.12 -1.47 -6.84
N GLY A 190 -4.12 -2.33 -7.02
CA GLY A 190 -3.86 -3.05 -8.26
C GLY A 190 -5.01 -3.93 -8.78
N ILE A 191 -6.01 -4.20 -7.93
CA ILE A 191 -7.26 -4.88 -8.27
C ILE A 191 -8.47 -3.94 -8.12
N ALA A 192 -8.32 -2.65 -8.45
CA ALA A 192 -9.35 -1.62 -8.36
C ALA A 192 -10.06 -1.54 -6.99
N ARG A 193 -9.35 -1.84 -5.91
CA ARG A 193 -9.82 -1.87 -4.51
C ARG A 193 -10.93 -2.88 -4.20
N GLY A 194 -11.10 -3.89 -5.04
CA GLY A 194 -12.04 -4.98 -4.81
C GLY A 194 -13.28 -4.92 -5.69
N GLU A 195 -14.24 -5.78 -5.35
CA GLU A 195 -15.47 -6.00 -6.11
C GLU A 195 -16.49 -4.86 -5.91
N PRO A 196 -17.23 -4.46 -6.97
CA PRO A 196 -18.29 -3.47 -6.86
C PRO A 196 -19.32 -3.84 -5.76
N GLY A 197 -19.67 -2.86 -4.94
CA GLY A 197 -20.59 -3.08 -3.83
C GLY A 197 -20.01 -3.75 -2.59
N HIS A 198 -18.74 -4.14 -2.62
CA HIS A 198 -18.01 -4.73 -1.50
C HIS A 198 -16.73 -3.94 -1.19
N GLY A 199 -16.50 -3.66 0.07
CA GLY A 199 -15.25 -3.05 0.54
C GLY A 199 -15.05 -1.60 0.11
N LEU A 200 -13.91 -1.32 -0.51
CA LEU A 200 -13.44 0.02 -0.91
C LEU A 200 -13.53 0.27 -2.42
N ALA A 201 -14.19 -0.63 -3.17
CA ALA A 201 -14.34 -0.48 -4.62
C ALA A 201 -15.04 0.85 -4.97
N ASP A 202 -14.47 1.56 -5.94
CA ASP A 202 -15.09 2.77 -6.47
C ASP A 202 -16.06 2.40 -7.61
N PRO A 203 -17.37 2.67 -7.45
CA PRO A 203 -18.34 2.36 -8.50
C PRO A 203 -18.05 3.04 -9.85
N ASN A 204 -17.41 4.22 -9.83
CA ASN A 204 -17.08 4.93 -11.07
C ASN A 204 -15.97 4.21 -11.85
N LEU A 205 -14.95 3.67 -11.16
CA LEU A 205 -13.92 2.87 -11.82
C LEU A 205 -14.52 1.61 -12.46
N TRP A 206 -15.43 0.94 -11.78
CA TRP A 206 -16.09 -0.25 -12.32
C TRP A 206 -17.09 0.07 -13.43
N ALA A 207 -17.71 1.26 -13.43
CA ALA A 207 -18.52 1.70 -14.56
C ALA A 207 -17.68 1.85 -15.85
N ALA A 208 -16.40 2.21 -15.75
CA ALA A 208 -15.48 2.23 -16.89
C ALA A 208 -15.19 0.81 -17.40
N TRP A 209 -15.10 -0.20 -16.54
CA TRP A 209 -14.99 -1.61 -16.91
C TRP A 209 -16.14 -2.05 -17.83
N ASP A 210 -17.37 -1.77 -17.40
CA ASP A 210 -18.58 -2.14 -18.16
C ASP A 210 -18.65 -1.42 -19.50
N LYS A 211 -18.44 -0.11 -19.53
CA LYS A 211 -18.44 0.71 -20.76
C LYS A 211 -17.38 0.25 -21.76
N ALA A 212 -16.18 -0.07 -21.28
CA ALA A 212 -15.07 -0.58 -22.11
C ALA A 212 -15.26 -2.04 -22.53
N ARG A 213 -16.30 -2.72 -22.04
CA ARG A 213 -16.60 -4.13 -22.30
C ARG A 213 -15.39 -5.04 -22.03
N LEU A 214 -14.70 -4.82 -20.91
CA LEU A 214 -13.47 -5.58 -20.59
C LEU A 214 -13.74 -7.05 -20.32
N ASP A 215 -14.96 -7.45 -19.98
CA ASP A 215 -15.34 -8.87 -19.86
C ASP A 215 -15.08 -9.68 -21.12
N GLU A 216 -15.12 -9.05 -22.31
CA GLU A 216 -14.81 -9.72 -23.58
C GLU A 216 -13.32 -10.10 -23.74
N LEU A 217 -12.45 -9.49 -22.94
CA LEU A 217 -11.00 -9.69 -22.98
C LEU A 217 -10.49 -10.69 -21.93
N LEU A 218 -11.37 -11.24 -21.10
CA LEU A 218 -10.97 -12.07 -19.94
C LEU A 218 -10.31 -13.38 -20.33
N ASP A 219 -10.67 -13.98 -21.46
CA ASP A 219 -10.11 -15.26 -21.95
C ASP A 219 -9.98 -16.33 -20.84
N GLY A 220 -11.05 -16.51 -20.08
CA GLY A 220 -11.12 -17.47 -18.99
C GLY A 220 -10.51 -17.03 -17.65
N MET A 221 -9.95 -15.83 -17.57
CA MET A 221 -9.53 -15.20 -16.29
C MET A 221 -10.75 -14.65 -15.57
N ASP A 222 -10.68 -14.58 -14.23
CA ASP A 222 -11.58 -13.69 -13.49
C ASP A 222 -11.09 -12.23 -13.53
N GLN A 223 -11.96 -11.29 -13.18
CA GLN A 223 -11.66 -9.85 -13.21
C GLN A 223 -10.48 -9.46 -12.31
N PHE A 224 -10.29 -10.14 -11.18
CA PHE A 224 -9.19 -9.84 -10.25
C PHE A 224 -7.85 -10.35 -10.77
N GLU A 225 -7.81 -11.54 -11.35
CA GLU A 225 -6.61 -12.04 -12.04
C GLU A 225 -6.22 -11.09 -13.19
N PHE A 226 -7.20 -10.70 -14.01
CA PHE A 226 -6.99 -9.80 -15.13
C PHE A 226 -6.40 -8.46 -14.69
N LEU A 227 -7.01 -7.80 -13.70
CA LEU A 227 -6.53 -6.53 -13.15
C LEU A 227 -5.14 -6.66 -12.50
N LEU A 228 -4.91 -7.72 -11.73
CA LEU A 228 -3.63 -7.92 -11.07
C LEU A 228 -2.52 -8.16 -12.09
N ARG A 229 -2.78 -8.98 -13.10
CA ARG A 229 -1.81 -9.26 -14.17
C ARG A 229 -1.56 -8.04 -15.05
N PHE A 230 -2.59 -7.21 -15.32
CA PHE A 230 -2.39 -5.91 -15.95
C PHE A 230 -1.45 -5.02 -15.11
N THR A 231 -1.70 -4.94 -13.81
CA THR A 231 -0.89 -4.11 -12.90
C THR A 231 0.58 -4.51 -12.93
N ILE A 232 0.88 -5.80 -12.85
CA ILE A 232 2.27 -6.30 -12.91
C ILE A 232 2.87 -6.29 -14.32
N SER A 233 2.10 -5.93 -15.35
CA SER A 233 2.62 -5.80 -16.73
C SER A 233 3.39 -4.50 -16.94
N HIS A 234 3.32 -3.53 -16.01
CA HIS A 234 4.06 -2.29 -16.17
C HIS A 234 5.56 -2.54 -15.89
N PRO A 235 6.47 -2.31 -16.88
CA PRO A 235 7.88 -2.70 -16.76
C PRO A 235 8.66 -1.95 -15.68
N GLY A 236 8.21 -0.78 -15.28
CA GLY A 236 8.83 0.02 -14.21
C GLY A 236 8.27 -0.26 -12.81
N LEU A 237 7.33 -1.21 -12.67
CA LEU A 237 6.75 -1.51 -11.37
C LEU A 237 7.70 -2.37 -10.52
N SER A 238 7.96 -1.95 -9.27
CA SER A 238 8.76 -2.73 -8.34
C SER A 238 7.93 -3.78 -7.60
N THR A 239 6.77 -3.40 -7.07
CA THR A 239 5.88 -4.31 -6.35
C THR A 239 4.44 -3.78 -6.30
N THR A 240 3.49 -4.69 -6.08
CA THR A 240 2.10 -4.32 -5.76
C THR A 240 1.68 -4.95 -4.44
N ILE A 241 0.98 -4.16 -3.61
CA ILE A 241 0.43 -4.65 -2.35
C ILE A 241 -1.04 -5.01 -2.53
N VAL A 242 -1.41 -6.18 -2.05
CA VAL A 242 -2.79 -6.66 -2.03
C VAL A 242 -3.23 -6.90 -0.60
N GLY A 243 -4.38 -6.38 -0.23
CA GLY A 243 -4.96 -6.57 1.10
C GLY A 243 -6.02 -7.66 1.07
N SER A 244 -5.89 -8.68 1.92
CA SER A 244 -6.95 -9.66 2.13
C SER A 244 -6.97 -10.14 3.58
N LEU A 245 -8.18 -10.51 4.04
CA LEU A 245 -8.42 -11.16 5.32
C LEU A 245 -8.58 -12.69 5.18
N TYR A 246 -8.48 -13.21 3.96
CA TYR A 246 -8.76 -14.61 3.65
C TYR A 246 -7.55 -15.26 2.96
N PRO A 247 -7.00 -16.35 3.52
CA PRO A 247 -5.89 -17.10 2.91
C PRO A 247 -6.16 -17.55 1.48
N ASP A 248 -7.42 -17.92 1.17
CA ASP A 248 -7.79 -18.35 -0.17
C ASP A 248 -7.63 -17.23 -1.22
N HIS A 249 -7.87 -15.98 -0.84
CA HIS A 249 -7.60 -14.83 -1.72
C HIS A 249 -6.09 -14.63 -1.93
N ILE A 250 -5.28 -14.87 -0.91
CA ILE A 250 -3.82 -14.82 -1.02
C ILE A 250 -3.35 -15.86 -2.03
N SER A 251 -3.82 -17.10 -1.89
CA SER A 251 -3.48 -18.19 -2.81
C SER A 251 -3.90 -17.88 -4.25
N ARG A 252 -5.08 -17.31 -4.47
CA ARG A 252 -5.55 -16.88 -5.79
C ARG A 252 -4.68 -15.76 -6.39
N ASN A 253 -4.32 -14.77 -5.60
CA ASN A 253 -3.44 -13.67 -6.05
C ASN A 253 -2.06 -14.20 -6.45
N ILE A 254 -1.49 -15.14 -5.69
CA ILE A 254 -0.22 -15.79 -6.03
C ILE A 254 -0.34 -16.59 -7.31
N ALA A 255 -1.40 -17.39 -7.47
CA ALA A 255 -1.65 -18.13 -8.68
C ALA A 255 -1.77 -17.22 -9.91
N ALA A 256 -2.44 -16.07 -9.77
CA ALA A 256 -2.55 -15.06 -10.82
C ALA A 256 -1.18 -14.49 -11.21
N VAL A 257 -0.38 -14.05 -10.22
CA VAL A 257 0.96 -13.47 -10.45
C VAL A 257 1.92 -14.52 -11.04
N SER A 258 1.83 -15.77 -10.63
CA SER A 258 2.67 -16.86 -11.14
C SER A 258 2.45 -17.17 -12.64
N ARG A 259 1.31 -16.75 -13.21
CA ARG A 259 1.07 -16.80 -14.65
C ARG A 259 1.77 -15.68 -15.43
N GLY A 260 2.40 -14.74 -14.72
CA GLY A 260 3.12 -13.61 -15.29
C GLY A 260 2.23 -12.48 -15.78
N PRO A 261 2.85 -11.43 -16.36
CA PRO A 261 2.13 -10.29 -16.90
C PRO A 261 1.19 -10.67 -18.05
N LEU A 262 0.25 -9.79 -18.38
CA LEU A 262 -0.55 -9.91 -19.60
C LEU A 262 0.32 -9.67 -20.85
N PRO A 263 -0.04 -10.24 -22.01
CA PRO A 263 0.60 -9.89 -23.29
C PRO A 263 0.51 -8.38 -23.56
N GLU A 264 1.55 -7.80 -24.13
CA GLU A 264 1.61 -6.37 -24.45
C GLU A 264 0.46 -5.92 -25.36
N SER A 265 0.11 -6.76 -26.35
CA SER A 265 -1.04 -6.48 -27.25
C SER A 265 -2.36 -6.38 -26.48
N LEU A 266 -2.56 -7.22 -25.47
CA LEU A 266 -3.74 -7.19 -24.62
C LEU A 266 -3.75 -5.94 -23.73
N CYS A 267 -2.61 -5.58 -23.13
CA CYS A 267 -2.49 -4.34 -22.36
C CYS A 267 -2.82 -3.11 -23.22
N THR A 268 -2.36 -3.08 -24.47
CA THR A 268 -2.66 -2.02 -25.41
C THR A 268 -4.15 -1.95 -25.74
N GLU A 269 -4.78 -3.09 -26.00
CA GLU A 269 -6.23 -3.15 -26.28
C GLU A 269 -7.06 -2.67 -25.07
N ILE A 270 -6.69 -3.08 -23.85
CA ILE A 270 -7.34 -2.61 -22.61
C ILE A 270 -7.28 -1.09 -22.53
N LYS A 271 -6.09 -0.52 -22.72
CA LYS A 271 -5.88 0.94 -22.66
C LYS A 271 -6.72 1.67 -23.71
N ASN A 272 -6.70 1.19 -24.96
CA ASN A 272 -7.47 1.79 -26.05
C ASN A 272 -8.97 1.77 -25.77
N ARG A 273 -9.51 0.66 -25.25
CA ARG A 273 -10.93 0.58 -24.90
C ARG A 273 -11.30 1.56 -23.79
N LEU A 274 -10.47 1.67 -22.75
CA LEU A 274 -10.71 2.57 -21.62
C LEU A 274 -10.58 4.05 -22.01
N GLU A 275 -9.76 4.40 -23.00
CA GLU A 275 -9.64 5.78 -23.52
C GLU A 275 -10.83 6.21 -24.38
N ASN A 276 -11.61 5.28 -24.88
CA ASN A 276 -12.78 5.53 -25.72
C ASN A 276 -14.13 5.46 -25.00
N VAL A 277 -14.14 5.45 -23.65
CA VAL A 277 -15.38 5.33 -22.84
C VAL A 277 -15.83 6.62 -22.15
N ASP A 278 -15.42 7.77 -22.62
CA ASP A 278 -15.86 9.10 -22.14
C ASP A 278 -17.39 9.32 -22.24
#